data_96b9fcc004b7be1770a337914e7e5f3c
#
_entry.id   96b9fcc004b7be1770a337914e7e5f3c
#
_cell.length_a   1.000
_cell.length_b   1.000
_cell.length_c   1.000
_cell.angle_alpha   90.00
_cell.angle_beta   90.00
_cell.angle_gamma   90.00
#
_symmetry.space_group_name_H-M   'P 1'
#
loop_
_entity.id
_entity.type
_entity.pdbx_description
1 polymer ?
#
loop_
_entity_poly.entity_id
_entity_poly.type
_entity_poly.pdbx_seq_one_letter_code
_entity_poly.pdbx_strand_id
1 'polypeptide(L)'
;MAAWIDTRWFWTLLILTLCGEFLLPCLLARKDPAYRPGTMAVSVLGRRGGPVARVYRLWLAWLGIWLLTTAAVYAVGAAPASRWLAAGLAVSLGGFALGAGILAALFPTGLTKDLSDRSALIHGIASALGFFALLFLPLWRALLALETDSPVMAWACFAALGLALVFFTLFVLSDKDRFQGTAVAREGLWEQLCLAAMYVPL
;
A
#
# COMPACT_ATOMS: atom_id res chain seq x y z
N MET A 1 9.40 -20.38 -15.36
CA MET A 1 8.85 -19.19 -14.65
C MET A 1 8.52 -18.05 -15.60
N ALA A 2 9.26 -17.87 -16.69
CA ALA A 2 9.02 -16.78 -17.66
C ALA A 2 7.64 -16.79 -18.35
N ALA A 3 7.11 -17.93 -18.73
CA ALA A 3 5.84 -18.02 -19.47
C ALA A 3 4.60 -17.54 -18.68
N TRP A 4 4.68 -17.44 -17.38
CA TRP A 4 3.59 -16.98 -16.50
C TRP A 4 3.50 -15.46 -16.46
N ILE A 5 4.63 -14.80 -16.57
CA ILE A 5 4.79 -13.34 -16.40
C ILE A 5 4.38 -12.60 -17.67
N ASP A 6 4.52 -13.25 -18.83
CA ASP A 6 4.12 -12.70 -20.14
C ASP A 6 2.61 -12.86 -20.42
N THR A 7 1.84 -13.41 -19.47
CA THR A 7 0.41 -13.59 -19.66
C THR A 7 -0.34 -12.29 -19.34
N ARG A 8 -1.18 -11.85 -20.27
CA ARG A 8 -2.10 -10.72 -20.07
C ARG A 8 -2.91 -10.85 -18.78
N TRP A 9 -3.18 -12.05 -18.33
CA TRP A 9 -3.92 -12.37 -17.11
C TRP A 9 -3.22 -11.88 -15.84
N PHE A 10 -1.90 -12.01 -15.73
CA PHE A 10 -1.16 -11.53 -14.56
C PHE A 10 -1.35 -10.01 -14.39
N TRP A 11 -1.12 -9.24 -15.47
CA TRP A 11 -1.24 -7.79 -15.44
C TRP A 11 -2.68 -7.33 -15.25
N THR A 12 -3.65 -8.03 -15.88
CA THR A 12 -5.07 -7.75 -15.67
C THR A 12 -5.46 -7.94 -14.22
N LEU A 13 -5.06 -9.05 -13.59
CA LEU A 13 -5.34 -9.31 -12.18
C LEU A 13 -4.63 -8.33 -11.24
N LEU A 14 -3.40 -7.89 -11.59
CA LEU A 14 -2.72 -6.84 -10.82
C LEU A 14 -3.52 -5.53 -10.87
N ILE A 15 -3.90 -5.08 -12.05
CA ILE A 15 -4.69 -3.84 -12.22
C ILE A 15 -6.01 -3.96 -11.45
N LEU A 16 -6.73 -5.08 -11.58
CA LEU A 16 -7.98 -5.30 -10.85
C LEU A 16 -7.77 -5.29 -9.33
N THR A 17 -6.67 -5.87 -8.85
CA THR A 17 -6.32 -5.85 -7.43
C THR A 17 -5.99 -4.42 -6.97
N LEU A 18 -5.19 -3.66 -7.72
CA LEU A 18 -4.90 -2.27 -7.37
C LEU A 18 -6.14 -1.37 -7.42
N CYS A 19 -7.00 -1.53 -8.42
CA CYS A 19 -8.29 -0.83 -8.47
C CYS A 19 -9.19 -1.22 -7.28
N GLY A 20 -9.20 -2.50 -6.92
CA GLY A 20 -9.96 -3.00 -5.78
C GLY A 20 -9.54 -2.38 -4.46
N GLU A 21 -8.27 -2.02 -4.29
CA GLU A 21 -7.74 -1.35 -3.09
C GLU A 21 -8.41 0.01 -2.84
N PHE A 22 -8.83 0.69 -3.90
CA PHE A 22 -9.55 1.97 -3.78
C PHE A 22 -11.07 1.81 -3.79
N LEU A 23 -11.59 0.86 -4.57
CA LEU A 23 -13.03 0.69 -4.76
C LEU A 23 -13.68 -0.05 -3.59
N LEU A 24 -13.04 -1.12 -3.08
CA LEU A 24 -13.63 -1.95 -2.05
C LEU A 24 -13.87 -1.19 -0.73
N PRO A 25 -12.94 -0.37 -0.22
CA PRO A 25 -13.20 0.47 0.96
C PRO A 25 -14.41 1.39 0.79
N CYS A 26 -14.59 1.99 -0.39
CA CYS A 26 -15.75 2.83 -0.68
C CYS A 26 -17.07 2.05 -0.64
N LEU A 27 -17.07 0.81 -1.13
CA LEU A 27 -18.24 -0.07 -1.10
C LEU A 27 -18.55 -0.55 0.32
N LEU A 28 -17.53 -0.95 1.07
CA LEU A 28 -17.65 -1.44 2.44
C LEU A 28 -18.06 -0.34 3.43
N ALA A 29 -17.58 0.89 3.21
CA ALA A 29 -17.95 2.06 4.01
C ALA A 29 -19.46 2.27 4.09
N ARG A 30 -20.20 1.95 3.02
CA ARG A 30 -21.67 2.06 2.99
C ARG A 30 -22.37 1.09 3.95
N LYS A 31 -21.69 0.02 4.36
CA LYS A 31 -22.20 -1.03 5.27
C LYS A 31 -21.67 -0.91 6.69
N ASP A 32 -20.83 0.09 6.95
CA ASP A 32 -20.22 0.33 8.26
C ASP A 32 -20.46 1.77 8.72
N PRO A 33 -21.54 2.03 9.45
CA PRO A 33 -21.92 3.39 9.88
C PRO A 33 -20.94 4.03 10.87
N ALA A 34 -20.07 3.23 11.50
CA ALA A 34 -19.02 3.75 12.40
C ALA A 34 -17.75 4.18 11.65
N TYR A 35 -17.60 3.76 10.40
CA TYR A 35 -16.46 4.14 9.57
C TYR A 35 -16.76 5.43 8.79
N ARG A 36 -15.82 6.38 8.83
CA ARG A 36 -15.92 7.66 8.12
C ARG A 36 -14.84 7.74 7.02
N PRO A 37 -15.20 7.52 5.74
CA PRO A 37 -14.26 7.63 4.64
C PRO A 37 -13.56 8.99 4.63
N GLY A 38 -12.29 8.98 4.29
CA GLY A 38 -11.46 10.18 4.20
C GLY A 38 -10.92 10.69 5.54
N THR A 39 -11.57 10.45 6.67
CA THR A 39 -11.10 10.90 7.99
C THR A 39 -10.52 9.79 8.85
N MET A 40 -10.89 8.55 8.59
CA MET A 40 -10.37 7.38 9.31
C MET A 40 -9.50 6.55 8.37
N ALA A 41 -8.42 5.96 8.89
CA ALA A 41 -7.59 5.03 8.13
C ALA A 41 -8.42 3.90 7.53
N VAL A 42 -8.06 3.48 6.32
CA VAL A 42 -8.81 2.43 5.60
C VAL A 42 -8.78 1.11 6.37
N SER A 43 -7.68 0.82 7.06
CA SER A 43 -7.49 -0.38 7.88
C SER A 43 -8.54 -0.53 9.01
N VAL A 44 -9.20 0.54 9.44
CA VAL A 44 -10.31 0.51 10.43
C VAL A 44 -11.49 -0.32 9.95
N LEU A 45 -11.69 -0.50 8.64
CA LEU A 45 -12.69 -1.43 8.09
C LEU A 45 -12.44 -2.88 8.52
N GLY A 46 -11.18 -3.25 8.79
CA GLY A 46 -10.79 -4.57 9.29
C GLY A 46 -10.84 -4.73 10.82
N ARG A 47 -11.30 -3.73 11.57
CA ARG A 47 -11.32 -3.72 13.05
C ARG A 47 -12.09 -4.88 13.66
N ARG A 48 -11.71 -5.28 14.86
CA ARG A 48 -12.43 -6.32 15.62
C ARG A 48 -13.90 -5.94 15.80
N GLY A 49 -14.78 -6.90 15.52
CA GLY A 49 -16.23 -6.72 15.67
C GLY A 49 -16.89 -5.82 14.64
N GLY A 50 -16.13 -5.28 13.67
CA GLY A 50 -16.70 -4.48 12.58
C GLY A 50 -17.59 -5.30 11.65
N PRO A 51 -18.69 -4.73 11.12
CA PRO A 51 -19.66 -5.46 10.30
C PRO A 51 -19.07 -5.98 8.98
N VAL A 52 -18.03 -5.33 8.45
CA VAL A 52 -17.37 -5.69 7.19
C VAL A 52 -15.95 -6.25 7.38
N ALA A 53 -15.51 -6.38 8.64
CA ALA A 53 -14.12 -6.71 8.99
C ALA A 53 -13.62 -8.00 8.32
N ARG A 54 -14.44 -9.05 8.26
CA ARG A 54 -14.04 -10.33 7.64
C ARG A 54 -13.75 -10.16 6.16
N VAL A 55 -14.60 -9.44 5.43
CA VAL A 55 -14.44 -9.22 3.99
C VAL A 55 -13.21 -8.39 3.73
N TYR A 56 -13.03 -7.29 4.47
CA TYR A 56 -11.87 -6.41 4.29
C TYR A 56 -10.55 -7.11 4.63
N ARG A 57 -10.49 -7.90 5.72
CA ARG A 57 -9.28 -8.67 6.08
C ARG A 57 -8.93 -9.75 5.05
N LEU A 58 -9.92 -10.44 4.48
CA LEU A 58 -9.68 -11.37 3.38
C LEU A 58 -9.12 -10.64 2.15
N TRP A 59 -9.63 -9.45 1.88
CA TRP A 59 -9.10 -8.59 0.83
C TRP A 59 -7.63 -8.20 1.07
N LEU A 60 -7.28 -7.75 2.29
CA LEU A 60 -5.89 -7.42 2.64
C LEU A 60 -4.96 -8.63 2.48
N ALA A 61 -5.39 -9.81 2.89
CA ALA A 61 -4.62 -11.04 2.69
C ALA A 61 -4.41 -11.35 1.20
N TRP A 62 -5.46 -11.23 0.39
CA TRP A 62 -5.39 -11.36 -1.06
C TRP A 62 -4.41 -10.36 -1.67
N LEU A 63 -4.55 -9.07 -1.34
CA LEU A 63 -3.66 -8.00 -1.79
C LEU A 63 -2.20 -8.32 -1.43
N GLY A 64 -1.96 -8.72 -0.18
CA GLY A 64 -0.63 -9.06 0.29
C GLY A 64 -0.01 -10.23 -0.49
N ILE A 65 -0.76 -11.32 -0.70
CA ILE A 65 -0.28 -12.47 -1.47
C ILE A 65 0.02 -12.07 -2.92
N TRP A 66 -0.87 -11.26 -3.53
CA TRP A 66 -0.70 -10.83 -4.91
C TRP A 66 0.49 -9.90 -5.08
N LEU A 67 0.69 -8.96 -4.17
CA LEU A 67 1.86 -8.06 -4.19
C LEU A 67 3.18 -8.79 -3.89
N LEU A 68 3.19 -9.84 -3.05
CA LEU A 68 4.36 -10.70 -2.89
C LEU A 68 4.73 -11.41 -4.20
N THR A 69 3.73 -11.92 -4.90
CA THR A 69 3.94 -12.52 -6.23
C THR A 69 4.50 -11.49 -7.20
N THR A 70 3.94 -10.28 -7.19
CA THR A 70 4.41 -9.15 -8.01
C THR A 70 5.85 -8.76 -7.65
N ALA A 71 6.20 -8.73 -6.36
CA ALA A 71 7.57 -8.48 -5.91
C ALA A 71 8.57 -9.48 -6.48
N ALA A 72 8.22 -10.77 -6.48
CA ALA A 72 9.06 -11.81 -7.08
C ALA A 72 9.20 -11.64 -8.60
N VAL A 73 8.11 -11.27 -9.29
CA VAL A 73 8.13 -10.99 -10.74
C VAL A 73 9.07 -9.84 -11.07
N TYR A 74 8.93 -8.72 -10.34
CA TYR A 74 9.80 -7.54 -10.54
C TYR A 74 11.26 -7.85 -10.21
N ALA A 75 11.52 -8.61 -9.13
CA ALA A 75 12.89 -9.00 -8.77
C ALA A 75 13.56 -9.82 -9.87
N VAL A 76 12.86 -10.81 -10.42
CA VAL A 76 13.38 -11.65 -11.51
C VAL A 76 13.55 -10.84 -12.80
N GLY A 77 12.58 -9.99 -13.14
CA GLY A 77 12.61 -9.18 -14.36
C GLY A 77 13.68 -8.09 -14.35
N ALA A 78 13.94 -7.47 -13.21
CA ALA A 78 14.94 -6.40 -13.07
C ALA A 78 16.37 -6.89 -12.83
N ALA A 79 16.56 -8.12 -12.33
CA ALA A 79 17.88 -8.66 -11.97
C ALA A 79 18.92 -8.67 -13.11
N PRO A 80 18.54 -8.91 -14.40
CA PRO A 80 19.49 -8.82 -15.51
C PRO A 80 20.04 -7.41 -15.74
N ALA A 81 19.27 -6.37 -15.47
CA ALA A 81 19.71 -4.99 -15.58
C ALA A 81 20.51 -4.58 -14.33
N SER A 82 19.94 -4.78 -13.13
CA SER A 82 20.59 -4.43 -11.88
C SER A 82 20.07 -5.27 -10.70
N ARG A 83 20.96 -6.03 -10.07
CA ARG A 83 20.61 -6.84 -8.89
C ARG A 83 20.20 -6.00 -7.69
N TRP A 84 20.81 -4.82 -7.53
CA TRP A 84 20.50 -3.90 -6.43
C TRP A 84 19.12 -3.27 -6.59
N LEU A 85 18.79 -2.83 -7.80
CA LEU A 85 17.47 -2.28 -8.10
C LEU A 85 16.38 -3.35 -8.01
N ALA A 86 16.68 -4.57 -8.47
CA ALA A 86 15.80 -5.72 -8.29
C ALA A 86 15.51 -6.00 -6.82
N ALA A 87 16.54 -5.97 -5.96
CA ALA A 87 16.38 -6.13 -4.52
C ALA A 87 15.57 -4.98 -3.90
N GLY A 88 15.83 -3.73 -4.30
CA GLY A 88 15.07 -2.56 -3.86
C GLY A 88 13.57 -2.68 -4.18
N LEU A 89 13.23 -3.06 -5.41
CA LEU A 89 11.85 -3.31 -5.85
C LEU A 89 11.19 -4.42 -5.03
N ALA A 90 11.91 -5.55 -4.84
CA ALA A 90 11.40 -6.70 -4.08
C ALA A 90 11.15 -6.34 -2.60
N VAL A 91 12.08 -5.61 -1.97
CA VAL A 91 11.95 -5.18 -0.57
C VAL A 91 10.79 -4.20 -0.39
N SER A 92 10.65 -3.25 -1.33
CA SER A 92 9.56 -2.26 -1.26
C SER A 92 8.19 -2.91 -1.38
N LEU A 93 7.96 -3.71 -2.42
CA LEU A 93 6.69 -4.42 -2.62
C LEU A 93 6.46 -5.50 -1.57
N GLY A 94 7.48 -6.32 -1.29
CA GLY A 94 7.39 -7.40 -0.32
C GLY A 94 7.19 -6.90 1.10
N GLY A 95 7.85 -5.82 1.49
CA GLY A 95 7.68 -5.18 2.79
C GLY A 95 6.26 -4.68 3.01
N PHE A 96 5.68 -4.01 2.01
CA PHE A 96 4.28 -3.58 2.06
C PHE A 96 3.31 -4.77 2.07
N ALA A 97 3.53 -5.74 1.19
CA ALA A 97 2.69 -6.93 1.08
C ALA A 97 2.63 -7.72 2.40
N LEU A 98 3.77 -7.89 3.07
CA LEU A 98 3.84 -8.54 4.38
C LEU A 98 3.27 -7.66 5.49
N GLY A 99 3.68 -6.38 5.56
CA GLY A 99 3.32 -5.48 6.65
C GLY A 99 1.86 -5.02 6.59
N ALA A 100 1.51 -4.25 5.57
CA ALA A 100 0.19 -3.65 5.41
C ALA A 100 -0.84 -4.61 4.78
N GLY A 101 -0.40 -5.66 4.08
CA GLY A 101 -1.28 -6.71 3.57
C GLY A 101 -1.50 -7.81 4.59
N ILE A 102 -0.56 -8.76 4.69
CA ILE A 102 -0.75 -10.02 5.42
C ILE A 102 -0.82 -9.80 6.93
N LEU A 103 0.16 -9.10 7.55
CA LEU A 103 0.16 -8.90 8.99
C LEU A 103 -1.02 -8.02 9.43
N ALA A 104 -1.36 -6.99 8.66
CA ALA A 104 -2.55 -6.17 8.94
C ALA A 104 -3.86 -6.99 8.86
N ALA A 105 -3.95 -7.98 7.97
CA ALA A 105 -5.08 -8.89 7.90
C ALA A 105 -5.17 -9.83 9.11
N LEU A 106 -4.03 -10.32 9.60
CA LEU A 106 -3.96 -11.27 10.71
C LEU A 106 -4.16 -10.60 12.09
N PHE A 107 -3.64 -9.40 12.25
CA PHE A 107 -3.65 -8.64 13.49
C PHE A 107 -4.57 -7.41 13.38
N PRO A 108 -5.90 -7.56 13.58
CA PRO A 108 -6.83 -6.46 13.43
C PRO A 108 -6.63 -5.39 14.50
N THR A 109 -6.87 -4.14 14.12
CA THR A 109 -6.92 -2.99 15.03
C THR A 109 -8.26 -2.90 15.76
N GLY A 110 -8.39 -1.95 16.71
CA GLY A 110 -9.66 -1.51 17.29
C GLY A 110 -10.27 -0.34 16.49
N LEU A 111 -11.35 0.21 17.00
CA LEU A 111 -11.93 1.46 16.48
C LEU A 111 -11.04 2.66 16.83
N THR A 112 -10.39 2.59 17.96
CA THR A 112 -9.38 3.53 18.46
C THR A 112 -7.99 2.90 18.33
N LYS A 113 -6.97 3.77 18.16
CA LYS A 113 -5.57 3.34 18.07
C LYS A 113 -5.00 3.06 19.48
N ASP A 114 -5.53 2.04 20.15
CA ASP A 114 -5.03 1.61 21.45
C ASP A 114 -3.82 0.69 21.26
N LEU A 115 -2.62 1.24 21.48
CA LEU A 115 -1.35 0.52 21.35
C LEU A 115 -1.06 -0.40 22.57
N SER A 116 -1.89 -0.40 23.61
CA SER A 116 -1.78 -1.36 24.72
C SER A 116 -2.23 -2.77 24.28
N ASP A 117 -3.10 -2.86 23.26
CA ASP A 117 -3.47 -4.13 22.63
C ASP A 117 -2.37 -4.61 21.68
N ARG A 118 -1.83 -5.81 21.96
CA ARG A 118 -0.75 -6.43 21.17
C ARG A 118 -1.10 -6.54 19.67
N SER A 119 -2.34 -6.85 19.33
CA SER A 119 -2.74 -6.96 17.92
C SER A 119 -2.70 -5.59 17.23
N ALA A 120 -3.23 -4.54 17.88
CA ALA A 120 -3.18 -3.19 17.36
C ALA A 120 -1.73 -2.67 17.24
N LEU A 121 -0.88 -3.02 18.20
CA LEU A 121 0.55 -2.68 18.14
C LEU A 121 1.26 -3.35 16.96
N ILE A 122 1.07 -4.67 16.78
CA ILE A 122 1.66 -5.43 15.66
C ILE A 122 1.13 -4.85 14.33
N HIS A 123 -0.18 -4.61 14.22
CA HIS A 123 -0.79 -3.98 13.06
C HIS A 123 -0.12 -2.63 12.74
N GLY A 124 -0.04 -1.75 13.74
CA GLY A 124 0.52 -0.41 13.57
C GLY A 124 1.98 -0.43 13.11
N ILE A 125 2.84 -1.23 13.79
CA ILE A 125 4.26 -1.35 13.42
C ILE A 125 4.42 -1.97 12.03
N ALA A 126 3.72 -3.08 11.76
CA ALA A 126 3.82 -3.78 10.48
C ALA A 126 3.34 -2.91 9.31
N SER A 127 2.20 -2.21 9.48
CA SER A 127 1.69 -1.28 8.47
C SER A 127 2.64 -0.11 8.25
N ALA A 128 3.16 0.51 9.32
CA ALA A 128 4.09 1.64 9.22
C ALA A 128 5.37 1.26 8.46
N LEU A 129 5.96 0.11 8.79
CA LEU A 129 7.14 -0.41 8.08
C LEU A 129 6.82 -0.77 6.62
N GLY A 130 5.63 -1.34 6.37
CA GLY A 130 5.16 -1.67 5.03
C GLY A 130 4.99 -0.42 4.16
N PHE A 131 4.30 0.61 4.66
CA PHE A 131 4.14 1.88 3.95
C PHE A 131 5.48 2.58 3.71
N PHE A 132 6.36 2.57 4.71
CA PHE A 132 7.69 3.14 4.56
C PHE A 132 8.51 2.40 3.50
N ALA A 133 8.43 1.07 3.43
CA ALA A 133 9.09 0.29 2.39
C ALA A 133 8.53 0.63 1.00
N LEU A 134 7.20 0.69 0.85
CA LEU A 134 6.55 0.99 -0.42
C LEU A 134 6.85 2.41 -0.93
N LEU A 135 7.09 3.37 -0.03
CA LEU A 135 7.44 4.75 -0.36
C LEU A 135 8.63 4.86 -1.33
N PHE A 136 9.55 3.90 -1.26
CA PHE A 136 10.73 3.86 -2.13
C PHE A 136 10.52 3.10 -3.45
N LEU A 137 9.35 2.48 -3.67
CA LEU A 137 9.07 1.77 -4.91
C LEU A 137 9.23 2.66 -6.15
N PRO A 138 8.67 3.89 -6.19
CA PRO A 138 8.88 4.80 -7.32
C PRO A 138 10.35 5.15 -7.55
N LEU A 139 11.17 5.29 -6.49
CA LEU A 139 12.60 5.56 -6.62
C LEU A 139 13.32 4.42 -7.35
N TRP A 140 13.15 3.19 -6.88
CA TRP A 140 13.82 2.04 -7.49
C TRP A 140 13.41 1.84 -8.95
N ARG A 141 12.13 2.07 -9.23
CA ARG A 141 11.60 1.97 -10.60
C ARG A 141 12.11 3.09 -11.50
N ALA A 142 12.26 4.32 -10.99
CA ALA A 142 12.83 5.43 -11.73
C ALA A 142 14.30 5.14 -12.10
N LEU A 143 15.11 4.69 -11.12
CA LEU A 143 16.50 4.34 -11.35
C LEU A 143 16.64 3.20 -12.37
N LEU A 144 15.81 2.17 -12.27
CA LEU A 144 15.78 1.08 -13.24
C LEU A 144 15.40 1.58 -14.64
N ALA A 145 14.44 2.50 -14.74
CA ALA A 145 14.03 3.08 -16.01
C ALA A 145 15.14 3.91 -16.67
N LEU A 146 16.00 4.57 -15.89
CA LEU A 146 17.19 5.24 -16.41
C LEU A 146 18.23 4.24 -16.96
N GLU A 147 18.44 3.11 -16.28
CA GLU A 147 19.34 2.05 -16.75
C GLU A 147 18.83 1.34 -18.01
N THR A 148 17.52 1.38 -18.27
CA THR A 148 16.86 0.71 -19.40
C THR A 148 16.40 1.68 -20.49
N ASP A 149 16.97 2.88 -20.57
CA ASP A 149 16.65 3.92 -21.57
C ASP A 149 15.15 4.27 -21.69
N SER A 150 14.47 4.35 -20.55
CA SER A 150 13.05 4.70 -20.46
C SER A 150 12.83 6.04 -19.72
N PRO A 151 13.29 7.19 -20.24
CA PRO A 151 13.28 8.46 -19.50
C PRO A 151 11.87 8.93 -19.12
N VAL A 152 10.86 8.69 -19.94
CA VAL A 152 9.47 9.05 -19.63
C VAL A 152 9.01 8.34 -18.37
N MET A 153 9.27 7.03 -18.26
CA MET A 153 8.95 6.23 -17.07
C MET A 153 9.74 6.73 -15.86
N ALA A 154 11.02 7.06 -16.02
CA ALA A 154 11.84 7.57 -14.94
C ALA A 154 11.26 8.87 -14.36
N TRP A 155 10.93 9.85 -15.21
CA TRP A 155 10.33 11.10 -14.76
C TRP A 155 8.95 10.93 -14.14
N ALA A 156 8.11 10.05 -14.69
CA ALA A 156 6.81 9.71 -14.09
C ALA A 156 6.99 9.14 -12.68
N CYS A 157 7.96 8.24 -12.48
CA CYS A 157 8.26 7.65 -11.17
C CYS A 157 8.87 8.67 -10.20
N PHE A 158 9.73 9.60 -10.65
CA PHE A 158 10.23 10.68 -9.78
C PHE A 158 9.11 11.64 -9.35
N ALA A 159 8.21 11.99 -10.25
CA ALA A 159 7.03 12.79 -9.91
C ALA A 159 6.12 12.04 -8.91
N ALA A 160 5.91 10.75 -9.13
CA ALA A 160 5.15 9.89 -8.21
C ALA A 160 5.81 9.80 -6.83
N LEU A 161 7.15 9.71 -6.75
CA LEU A 161 7.89 9.76 -5.49
C LEU A 161 7.67 11.08 -4.76
N GLY A 162 7.75 12.22 -5.46
CA GLY A 162 7.49 13.53 -4.89
C GLY A 162 6.09 13.64 -4.29
N LEU A 163 5.06 13.19 -5.03
CA LEU A 163 3.69 13.15 -4.54
C LEU A 163 3.52 12.19 -3.36
N ALA A 164 4.12 11.00 -3.44
CA ALA A 164 4.08 10.01 -2.36
C ALA A 164 4.69 10.55 -1.07
N LEU A 165 5.82 11.26 -1.14
CA LEU A 165 6.45 11.90 0.02
C LEU A 165 5.53 12.95 0.66
N VAL A 166 4.89 13.80 -0.15
CA VAL A 166 3.95 14.81 0.33
C VAL A 166 2.75 14.14 1.02
N PHE A 167 2.10 13.18 0.34
CA PHE A 167 0.92 12.52 0.88
C PHE A 167 1.24 11.62 2.08
N PHE A 168 2.40 10.94 2.10
CA PHE A 168 2.85 10.18 3.26
C PHE A 168 3.10 11.09 4.47
N THR A 169 3.70 12.25 4.26
CA THR A 169 3.88 13.24 5.33
C THR A 169 2.54 13.71 5.87
N LEU A 170 1.57 14.05 5.00
CA LEU A 170 0.23 14.43 5.43
C LEU A 170 -0.50 13.29 6.14
N PHE A 171 -0.33 12.04 5.69
CA PHE A 171 -0.87 10.86 6.35
C PHE A 171 -0.33 10.71 7.78
N VAL A 172 0.98 10.82 7.97
CA VAL A 172 1.61 10.76 9.30
C VAL A 172 1.19 11.93 10.20
N LEU A 173 1.07 13.12 9.64
CA LEU A 173 0.67 14.32 10.40
C LEU A 173 -0.82 14.31 10.77
N SER A 174 -1.67 13.67 9.96
CA SER A 174 -3.13 13.65 10.18
C SER A 174 -3.56 13.02 11.50
N ASP A 175 -2.72 12.13 12.05
CA ASP A 175 -2.92 11.44 13.33
C ASP A 175 -2.48 12.25 14.56
N LYS A 176 -1.85 13.41 14.37
CA LYS A 176 -1.32 14.22 15.48
C LYS A 176 -2.37 15.18 16.02
N ASP A 177 -2.50 15.27 17.35
CA ASP A 177 -3.45 16.14 18.04
C ASP A 177 -3.41 17.57 17.54
N ARG A 178 -2.20 18.07 17.25
CA ARG A 178 -1.98 19.44 16.74
C ARG A 178 -2.77 19.75 15.47
N PHE A 179 -3.06 18.77 14.65
CA PHE A 179 -3.72 18.94 13.35
C PHE A 179 -5.21 18.57 13.38
N GLN A 180 -5.74 18.10 14.52
CA GLN A 180 -7.16 17.77 14.64
C GLN A 180 -8.03 19.01 14.38
N GLY A 181 -9.13 18.81 13.65
CA GLY A 181 -10.01 19.92 13.24
C GLY A 181 -9.52 20.72 12.03
N THR A 182 -8.35 20.42 11.47
CA THR A 182 -7.84 21.06 10.25
C THR A 182 -8.07 20.19 9.00
N ALA A 183 -7.79 20.76 7.81
CA ALA A 183 -7.82 20.01 6.55
C ALA A 183 -6.80 18.84 6.52
N VAL A 184 -5.77 18.87 7.38
CA VAL A 184 -4.76 17.80 7.50
C VAL A 184 -5.35 16.57 8.20
N ALA A 185 -6.35 16.71 9.07
CA ALA A 185 -6.99 15.60 9.80
C ALA A 185 -7.88 14.71 8.90
N ARG A 186 -7.38 14.33 7.73
CA ARG A 186 -8.06 13.46 6.76
C ARG A 186 -7.22 12.22 6.48
N GLU A 187 -7.01 11.42 7.52
CA GLU A 187 -6.11 10.27 7.48
C GLU A 187 -6.37 9.34 6.31
N GLY A 188 -7.63 8.89 6.13
CA GLY A 188 -7.97 7.96 5.04
C GLY A 188 -7.83 8.56 3.64
N LEU A 189 -7.99 9.90 3.49
CA LEU A 189 -7.73 10.57 2.21
C LEU A 189 -6.25 10.52 1.86
N TRP A 190 -5.40 10.91 2.82
CA TRP A 190 -3.96 10.94 2.58
C TRP A 190 -3.37 9.55 2.41
N GLU A 191 -3.87 8.54 3.14
CA GLU A 191 -3.52 7.14 2.97
C GLU A 191 -3.79 6.67 1.52
N GLN A 192 -4.99 6.93 0.99
CA GLN A 192 -5.35 6.53 -0.38
C GLN A 192 -4.55 7.29 -1.44
N LEU A 193 -4.36 8.60 -1.30
CA LEU A 193 -3.55 9.38 -2.24
C LEU A 193 -2.08 8.96 -2.23
N CYS A 194 -1.56 8.63 -1.05
CA CYS A 194 -0.22 8.09 -0.89
C CYS A 194 -0.06 6.77 -1.63
N LEU A 195 -0.98 5.82 -1.42
CA LEU A 195 -1.00 4.54 -2.12
C LEU A 195 -1.13 4.72 -3.64
N ALA A 196 -2.02 5.61 -4.09
CA ALA A 196 -2.17 5.89 -5.52
C ALA A 196 -0.85 6.37 -6.15
N ALA A 197 -0.13 7.28 -5.48
CA ALA A 197 1.17 7.74 -5.94
C ALA A 197 2.24 6.63 -5.91
N MET A 198 2.28 5.82 -4.84
CA MET A 198 3.23 4.71 -4.70
C MET A 198 2.99 3.59 -5.72
N TYR A 199 1.77 3.40 -6.23
CA TYR A 199 1.42 2.36 -7.20
C TYR A 199 1.63 2.79 -8.66
N VAL A 200 1.94 4.05 -8.95
CA VAL A 200 2.25 4.52 -10.33
C VAL A 200 3.30 3.65 -11.05
N PRO A 201 4.32 3.11 -10.37
CA PRO A 201 5.34 2.26 -11.01
C PRO A 201 4.87 0.88 -11.45
N LEU A 202 3.70 0.42 -11.00
CA LEU A 202 3.16 -0.92 -11.26
C LEU A 202 2.31 -0.99 -12.51
#